data_d53e02c4da5685b491e935d23ee04ec0
#
_entry.id   d53e02c4da5685b491e935d23ee04ec0
#
_cell.length_a   1.000
_cell.length_b   1.000
_cell.length_c   1.000
_cell.angle_alpha   90.00
_cell.angle_beta   90.00
_cell.angle_gamma   90.00
#
_symmetry.space_group_name_H-M   'P 1'
#
loop_
_entity.id
_entity.type
_entity.pdbx_description
1 polymer ?
#
loop_
_entity_poly.entity_id
_entity_poly.type
_entity_poly.pdbx_seq_one_letter_code
_entity_poly.pdbx_strand_id
1 'polypeptide(L)'
;ALVSLESGDAPAGKMPVILGSGWPGVLLHEAIGHGLEGDFNRKGSSVFSGKIGEQVASNKCTIVDNGTIANRRGSLTIDDEGTPTQETTLIENGILKGYMMDKLNGRLMGQPSTGNGRRESYAHIPMPRMTNTYMLNGKDSFKDMISSVEDGIYAKNFDGGQVDITSGKFVFSANEAYLIKHGKITSHIKGATLIGAGDEVLHQISMVGDDLKLDPGVGVCGKDGQSVPVGVGQPSLKVDMLTVGGTQINM
;
A
#
# COMPACT_ATOMS: atom_id res chain seq x y z
N ALA A 1 1.51 10.10 21.46
CA ALA A 1 1.70 11.46 22.03
C ALA A 1 2.91 11.52 22.97
N LEU A 2 2.97 10.71 24.07
CA LEU A 2 4.10 10.78 25.03
C LEU A 2 5.46 10.47 24.38
N VAL A 3 5.53 9.47 23.51
CA VAL A 3 6.77 9.10 22.81
C VAL A 3 7.27 10.23 21.89
N SER A 4 6.38 11.05 21.36
CA SER A 4 6.74 12.15 20.46
C SER A 4 7.35 13.36 21.18
N LEU A 5 7.21 13.48 22.49
CA LEU A 5 7.76 14.60 23.28
C LEU A 5 9.29 14.57 23.36
N GLU A 6 9.88 13.38 23.35
CA GLU A 6 11.34 13.16 23.44
C GLU A 6 11.97 12.81 22.09
N SER A 7 11.24 13.00 20.98
CA SER A 7 11.70 12.63 19.65
C SER A 7 12.75 13.58 19.10
N GLY A 8 13.82 13.00 18.57
CA GLY A 8 14.77 13.72 17.73
C GLY A 8 14.19 14.05 16.35
N ASP A 9 14.89 14.86 15.58
CA ASP A 9 14.52 15.16 14.20
C ASP A 9 14.88 14.00 13.25
N ALA A 10 14.01 13.73 12.28
CA ALA A 10 14.27 12.71 11.27
C ALA A 10 15.41 13.13 10.33
N PRO A 11 16.30 12.19 9.95
CA PRO A 11 17.30 12.45 8.91
C PRO A 11 16.64 12.66 7.55
N ALA A 12 17.28 13.43 6.67
CA ALA A 12 16.88 13.60 5.29
C ALA A 12 17.85 12.87 4.35
N GLY A 13 17.33 12.24 3.29
CA GLY A 13 18.14 11.57 2.28
C GLY A 13 17.58 10.23 1.82
N LYS A 14 18.33 9.52 0.99
CA LYS A 14 17.99 8.16 0.57
C LYS A 14 18.61 7.15 1.53
N MET A 15 17.81 6.24 2.06
CA MET A 15 18.27 5.26 3.05
C MET A 15 17.36 4.03 3.07
N PRO A 16 17.81 2.91 3.69
CA PRO A 16 16.95 1.78 3.98
C PRO A 16 15.82 2.15 4.94
N VAL A 17 14.61 1.70 4.63
CA VAL A 17 13.43 1.92 5.46
C VAL A 17 12.75 0.58 5.74
N ILE A 18 12.50 0.30 7.02
CA ILE A 18 11.62 -0.78 7.41
C ILE A 18 10.24 -0.20 7.70
N LEU A 19 9.23 -0.73 7.01
CA LEU A 19 7.82 -0.39 7.19
C LEU A 19 7.19 -1.37 8.18
N GLY A 20 6.37 -0.88 9.09
CA GLY A 20 5.65 -1.72 10.04
C GLY A 20 4.54 -2.55 9.40
N SER A 21 4.07 -3.58 10.12
CA SER A 21 2.90 -4.38 9.71
C SER A 21 1.59 -3.67 10.03
N GLY A 22 0.52 -4.02 9.30
CA GLY A 22 -0.84 -3.52 9.52
C GLY A 22 -1.18 -2.24 8.78
N TRP A 23 -1.53 -1.17 9.50
CA TRP A 23 -1.93 0.12 8.92
C TRP A 23 -0.95 0.72 7.90
N PRO A 24 0.38 0.57 8.01
CA PRO A 24 1.30 0.97 6.96
C PRO A 24 0.99 0.42 5.56
N GLY A 25 0.16 -0.62 5.43
CA GLY A 25 -0.44 -1.06 4.17
C GLY A 25 -1.25 0.00 3.43
N VAL A 26 -1.54 1.14 4.05
CA VAL A 26 -2.09 2.32 3.36
C VAL A 26 -1.16 2.78 2.23
N LEU A 27 0.15 2.60 2.35
CA LEU A 27 1.09 2.86 1.27
C LEU A 27 0.82 1.98 0.06
N LEU A 28 0.50 0.69 0.26
CA LEU A 28 0.10 -0.20 -0.84
C LEU A 28 -1.22 0.22 -1.46
N HIS A 29 -2.19 0.66 -0.65
CA HIS A 29 -3.47 1.17 -1.12
C HIS A 29 -3.27 2.35 -2.08
N GLU A 30 -2.48 3.32 -1.69
CA GLU A 30 -2.21 4.52 -2.49
C GLU A 30 -1.26 4.23 -3.67
N ALA A 31 -0.11 3.63 -3.39
CA ALA A 31 0.94 3.45 -4.39
C ALA A 31 0.58 2.45 -5.50
N ILE A 32 -0.31 1.47 -5.20
CA ILE A 32 -0.62 0.35 -6.08
C ILE A 32 -2.12 0.23 -6.29
N GLY A 33 -2.90 0.23 -5.21
CA GLY A 33 -4.32 -0.08 -5.25
C GLY A 33 -5.08 0.76 -6.26
N HIS A 34 -5.00 2.08 -6.16
CA HIS A 34 -5.62 2.98 -7.13
C HIS A 34 -5.06 2.80 -8.55
N GLY A 35 -3.75 2.53 -8.67
CA GLY A 35 -3.12 2.27 -9.96
C GLY A 35 -3.61 0.98 -10.63
N LEU A 36 -4.21 0.04 -9.89
CA LEU A 36 -4.73 -1.22 -10.40
C LEU A 36 -6.27 -1.25 -10.52
N GLU A 37 -6.95 -0.13 -10.36
CA GLU A 37 -8.37 -0.01 -10.67
C GLU A 37 -8.60 -0.01 -12.20
N GLY A 38 -9.60 -0.74 -12.65
CA GLY A 38 -9.81 -1.07 -14.06
C GLY A 38 -10.08 0.12 -14.96
N ASP A 39 -10.73 1.16 -14.48
CA ASP A 39 -11.04 2.36 -15.25
C ASP A 39 -9.79 3.17 -15.63
N PHE A 40 -8.83 3.32 -14.72
CA PHE A 40 -7.55 3.97 -15.03
C PHE A 40 -6.72 3.15 -16.01
N ASN A 41 -6.72 1.83 -15.87
CA ASN A 41 -5.99 0.93 -16.77
C ASN A 41 -6.61 0.86 -18.16
N ARG A 42 -7.94 0.85 -18.27
CA ARG A 42 -8.64 0.93 -19.56
C ARG A 42 -8.36 2.25 -20.28
N LYS A 43 -8.29 3.35 -19.56
CA LYS A 43 -7.98 4.68 -20.12
C LYS A 43 -6.50 4.88 -20.45
N GLY A 44 -5.61 3.97 -20.03
CA GLY A 44 -4.18 4.11 -20.22
C GLY A 44 -3.54 5.18 -19.32
N SER A 45 -4.21 5.57 -18.23
CA SER A 45 -3.77 6.66 -17.34
C SER A 45 -3.04 6.18 -16.07
N SER A 46 -2.89 4.88 -15.89
CA SER A 46 -2.09 4.29 -14.81
C SER A 46 -0.69 3.89 -15.28
N VAL A 47 0.30 3.98 -14.40
CA VAL A 47 1.65 3.43 -14.63
C VAL A 47 1.66 1.92 -14.85
N PHE A 48 0.59 1.21 -14.48
CA PHE A 48 0.41 -0.24 -14.65
C PHE A 48 -0.37 -0.62 -15.91
N SER A 49 -0.81 0.35 -16.71
CA SER A 49 -1.63 0.08 -17.91
C SER A 49 -0.85 -0.75 -18.92
N GLY A 50 -1.48 -1.88 -19.36
CA GLY A 50 -0.91 -2.79 -20.36
C GLY A 50 0.18 -3.72 -19.83
N LYS A 51 0.53 -3.70 -18.54
CA LYS A 51 1.65 -4.46 -17.96
C LYS A 51 1.26 -5.84 -17.40
N ILE A 52 0.07 -6.37 -17.70
CA ILE A 52 -0.29 -7.74 -17.27
C ILE A 52 0.75 -8.73 -17.81
N GLY A 53 1.28 -9.57 -16.91
CA GLY A 53 2.36 -10.53 -17.20
C GLY A 53 3.78 -9.97 -17.03
N GLU A 54 3.94 -8.67 -16.83
CA GLU A 54 5.23 -8.05 -16.59
C GLU A 54 5.58 -8.04 -15.09
N GLN A 55 6.88 -7.98 -14.80
CA GLN A 55 7.36 -7.79 -13.44
C GLN A 55 7.22 -6.31 -13.05
N VAL A 56 6.38 -6.03 -12.05
CA VAL A 56 6.09 -4.68 -11.53
C VAL A 56 6.50 -4.51 -10.07
N ALA A 57 7.03 -5.56 -9.47
CA ALA A 57 7.49 -5.56 -8.07
C ALA A 57 8.62 -6.58 -7.89
N SER A 58 9.28 -6.54 -6.72
CA SER A 58 10.17 -7.62 -6.28
C SER A 58 9.44 -8.97 -6.30
N ASN A 59 10.14 -10.04 -6.65
CA ASN A 59 9.60 -11.41 -6.67
C ASN A 59 9.12 -11.92 -5.28
N LYS A 60 9.37 -11.17 -4.23
CA LYS A 60 8.88 -11.45 -2.88
C LYS A 60 7.47 -10.92 -2.63
N CYS A 61 6.94 -10.06 -3.51
CA CYS A 61 5.68 -9.38 -3.32
C CYS A 61 4.53 -10.16 -3.96
N THR A 62 3.54 -10.54 -3.14
CA THR A 62 2.23 -11.01 -3.60
C THR A 62 1.16 -10.15 -2.96
N ILE A 63 0.32 -9.50 -3.78
CA ILE A 63 -0.66 -8.51 -3.34
C ILE A 63 -2.02 -8.91 -3.87
N VAL A 64 -3.01 -8.87 -2.99
CA VAL A 64 -4.40 -9.24 -3.29
C VAL A 64 -5.36 -8.12 -2.87
N ASP A 65 -6.53 -8.07 -3.53
CA ASP A 65 -7.72 -7.38 -3.04
C ASP A 65 -8.78 -8.43 -2.70
N ASN A 66 -9.26 -8.44 -1.46
CA ASN A 66 -10.14 -9.52 -0.98
C ASN A 66 -11.37 -8.95 -0.27
N GLY A 67 -12.52 -9.01 -0.95
CA GLY A 67 -13.82 -8.59 -0.42
C GLY A 67 -14.51 -9.63 0.47
N THR A 68 -13.94 -10.84 0.62
CA THR A 68 -14.62 -11.97 1.31
C THR A 68 -14.22 -12.16 2.77
N ILE A 69 -13.28 -11.37 3.29
CA ILE A 69 -12.77 -11.53 4.66
C ILE A 69 -13.89 -11.20 5.66
N ALA A 70 -14.26 -12.15 6.50
CA ALA A 70 -15.35 -12.00 7.46
C ALA A 70 -15.11 -10.82 8.42
N ASN A 71 -16.15 -10.04 8.67
CA ASN A 71 -16.15 -8.93 9.64
C ASN A 71 -15.12 -7.81 9.35
N ARG A 72 -14.66 -7.68 8.10
CA ARG A 72 -13.78 -6.56 7.72
C ARG A 72 -14.57 -5.41 7.14
N ARG A 73 -14.07 -4.19 7.37
CA ARG A 73 -14.71 -2.94 6.94
C ARG A 73 -14.86 -2.83 5.42
N GLY A 74 -13.88 -3.31 4.67
CA GLY A 74 -13.91 -3.29 3.20
C GLY A 74 -14.66 -4.46 2.56
N SER A 75 -15.12 -5.45 3.35
CA SER A 75 -15.75 -6.66 2.82
C SER A 75 -17.22 -6.48 2.46
N LEU A 76 -17.66 -7.17 1.42
CA LEU A 76 -19.00 -7.17 0.86
C LEU A 76 -19.38 -8.60 0.44
N THR A 77 -20.65 -8.97 0.53
CA THR A 77 -21.15 -10.22 -0.04
C THR A 77 -21.26 -10.11 -1.56
N ILE A 78 -21.78 -8.99 -2.03
CA ILE A 78 -21.89 -8.59 -3.44
C ILE A 78 -21.51 -7.12 -3.56
N ASP A 79 -20.95 -6.73 -4.71
CA ASP A 79 -20.69 -5.32 -5.01
C ASP A 79 -22.00 -4.56 -5.38
N ASP A 80 -21.89 -3.26 -5.64
CA ASP A 80 -23.04 -2.42 -5.97
C ASP A 80 -23.61 -2.66 -7.38
N GLU A 81 -23.01 -3.56 -8.14
CA GLU A 81 -23.50 -4.05 -9.43
C GLU A 81 -24.09 -5.47 -9.36
N GLY A 82 -24.15 -6.08 -8.16
CA GLY A 82 -24.65 -7.42 -7.92
C GLY A 82 -23.68 -8.53 -8.29
N THR A 83 -22.38 -8.24 -8.40
CA THR A 83 -21.33 -9.24 -8.60
C THR A 83 -20.83 -9.73 -7.24
N PRO A 84 -20.76 -11.06 -6.99
CA PRO A 84 -20.13 -11.59 -5.78
C PRO A 84 -18.69 -11.09 -5.66
N THR A 85 -18.31 -10.64 -4.45
CA THR A 85 -16.91 -10.28 -4.20
C THR A 85 -16.04 -11.53 -4.11
N GLN A 86 -14.76 -11.37 -4.36
CA GLN A 86 -13.81 -12.47 -4.38
C GLN A 86 -12.44 -12.03 -3.84
N GLU A 87 -11.51 -12.95 -3.71
CA GLU A 87 -10.10 -12.64 -3.61
C GLU A 87 -9.52 -12.53 -5.02
N THR A 88 -9.06 -11.35 -5.37
CA THR A 88 -8.44 -11.04 -6.65
C THR A 88 -6.93 -10.88 -6.46
N THR A 89 -6.15 -11.78 -7.05
CA THR A 89 -4.69 -11.63 -7.07
C THR A 89 -4.31 -10.54 -8.05
N LEU A 90 -3.75 -9.45 -7.55
CA LEU A 90 -3.30 -8.31 -8.33
C LEU A 90 -1.87 -8.50 -8.81
N ILE A 91 -0.97 -8.83 -7.89
CA ILE A 91 0.45 -9.11 -8.16
C ILE A 91 0.80 -10.44 -7.49
N GLU A 92 1.44 -11.35 -8.22
CA GLU A 92 1.92 -12.63 -7.69
C GLU A 92 3.41 -12.80 -7.96
N ASN A 93 4.19 -12.96 -6.90
CA ASN A 93 5.65 -13.06 -6.99
C ASN A 93 6.27 -11.95 -7.86
N GLY A 94 5.79 -10.72 -7.71
CA GLY A 94 6.22 -9.54 -8.45
C GLY A 94 5.60 -9.35 -9.82
N ILE A 95 4.86 -10.33 -10.35
CA ILE A 95 4.25 -10.28 -11.68
C ILE A 95 2.81 -9.76 -11.58
N LEU A 96 2.47 -8.76 -12.40
CA LEU A 96 1.10 -8.24 -12.50
C LEU A 96 0.18 -9.29 -13.12
N LYS A 97 -0.89 -9.65 -12.39
CA LYS A 97 -1.85 -10.69 -12.80
C LYS A 97 -3.18 -10.13 -13.31
N GLY A 98 -3.62 -9.02 -12.75
CA GLY A 98 -4.92 -8.47 -13.11
C GLY A 98 -5.19 -7.12 -12.47
N TYR A 99 -6.37 -6.61 -12.76
CA TYR A 99 -6.89 -5.36 -12.25
C TYR A 99 -8.21 -5.60 -11.50
N MET A 100 -8.59 -4.66 -10.64
CA MET A 100 -9.90 -4.64 -10.02
C MET A 100 -10.94 -4.10 -10.99
N MET A 101 -11.92 -4.91 -11.35
CA MET A 101 -12.90 -4.62 -12.41
C MET A 101 -14.31 -4.45 -11.86
N ASP A 102 -15.00 -3.41 -12.33
CA ASP A 102 -16.47 -3.34 -12.39
C ASP A 102 -16.98 -4.01 -13.69
N LYS A 103 -18.29 -4.09 -13.87
CA LYS A 103 -18.88 -4.68 -15.09
C LYS A 103 -18.58 -3.90 -16.35
N LEU A 104 -18.58 -2.56 -16.27
CA LEU A 104 -18.34 -1.70 -17.44
C LEU A 104 -16.91 -1.86 -17.95
N ASN A 105 -15.93 -1.66 -17.08
CA ASN A 105 -14.52 -1.69 -17.48
C ASN A 105 -14.07 -3.11 -17.81
N GLY A 106 -14.55 -4.12 -17.07
CA GLY A 106 -14.33 -5.53 -17.39
C GLY A 106 -14.80 -5.87 -18.78
N ARG A 107 -16.05 -5.53 -19.14
CA ARG A 107 -16.59 -5.75 -20.49
C ARG A 107 -15.76 -5.05 -21.57
N LEU A 108 -15.37 -3.81 -21.35
CA LEU A 108 -14.61 -3.03 -22.35
C LEU A 108 -13.16 -3.53 -22.51
N MET A 109 -12.63 -4.22 -21.52
CA MET A 109 -11.30 -4.84 -21.55
C MET A 109 -11.33 -6.34 -21.85
N GLY A 110 -12.51 -6.92 -22.11
CA GLY A 110 -12.67 -8.35 -22.39
C GLY A 110 -12.40 -9.24 -21.17
N GLN A 111 -12.63 -8.73 -19.95
CA GLN A 111 -12.41 -9.44 -18.69
C GLN A 111 -13.71 -9.48 -17.86
N PRO A 112 -13.89 -10.49 -16.99
CA PRO A 112 -15.00 -10.49 -16.05
C PRO A 112 -14.86 -9.38 -14.99
N SER A 113 -15.98 -8.97 -14.38
CA SER A 113 -15.96 -8.18 -13.14
C SER A 113 -15.34 -9.00 -11.99
N THR A 114 -14.58 -8.33 -11.13
CA THR A 114 -13.97 -8.93 -9.94
C THR A 114 -14.78 -8.68 -8.66
N GLY A 115 -15.98 -8.09 -8.77
CA GLY A 115 -16.79 -7.70 -7.61
C GLY A 115 -16.27 -6.44 -6.92
N ASN A 116 -15.66 -5.55 -7.70
CA ASN A 116 -15.12 -4.28 -7.24
C ASN A 116 -15.92 -3.06 -7.74
N GLY A 117 -17.11 -3.26 -8.32
CA GLY A 117 -18.00 -2.19 -8.76
C GLY A 117 -18.72 -1.55 -7.56
N ARG A 118 -18.13 -0.51 -6.96
CA ARG A 118 -18.61 0.09 -5.70
C ARG A 118 -18.97 1.55 -5.86
N ARG A 119 -19.90 2.02 -5.03
CA ARG A 119 -20.34 3.42 -4.93
C ARG A 119 -20.59 3.82 -3.48
N GLU A 120 -20.56 5.12 -3.21
CA GLU A 120 -20.85 5.64 -1.87
C GLU A 120 -22.32 5.44 -1.47
N SER A 121 -23.24 5.70 -2.39
CA SER A 121 -24.69 5.59 -2.16
C SER A 121 -25.46 5.36 -3.45
N TYR A 122 -26.78 5.17 -3.34
CA TYR A 122 -27.67 5.02 -4.49
C TYR A 122 -27.65 6.21 -5.47
N ALA A 123 -27.20 7.39 -5.02
CA ALA A 123 -27.13 8.60 -5.84
C ALA A 123 -25.87 8.65 -6.73
N HIS A 124 -24.97 7.67 -6.62
CA HIS A 124 -23.69 7.64 -7.30
C HIS A 124 -23.61 6.47 -8.29
N ILE A 125 -22.79 6.65 -9.33
CA ILE A 125 -22.52 5.61 -10.32
C ILE A 125 -21.42 4.68 -9.73
N PRO A 126 -21.61 3.33 -9.77
CA PRO A 126 -20.55 2.40 -9.41
C PRO A 126 -19.30 2.55 -10.30
N MET A 127 -18.15 2.33 -9.71
CA MET A 127 -16.85 2.36 -10.38
C MET A 127 -15.90 1.34 -9.74
N PRO A 128 -14.79 0.98 -10.38
CA PRO A 128 -13.80 0.09 -9.75
C PRO A 128 -13.23 0.71 -8.48
N ARG A 129 -13.32 -0.02 -7.36
CA ARG A 129 -12.84 0.41 -6.04
C ARG A 129 -12.28 -0.79 -5.30
N MET A 130 -11.25 -0.54 -4.50
CA MET A 130 -10.69 -1.53 -3.58
C MET A 130 -11.70 -2.01 -2.55
N THR A 131 -11.48 -3.23 -2.04
CA THR A 131 -12.15 -3.81 -0.88
C THR A 131 -11.18 -3.88 0.31
N ASN A 132 -10.49 -4.98 0.54
CA ASN A 132 -9.38 -5.05 1.47
C ASN A 132 -8.13 -5.39 0.66
N THR A 133 -7.25 -4.41 0.45
CA THR A 133 -6.03 -4.58 -0.33
C THR A 133 -4.84 -4.78 0.59
N TYR A 134 -4.13 -5.88 0.45
CA TYR A 134 -3.02 -6.19 1.34
C TYR A 134 -1.96 -7.07 0.67
N MET A 135 -0.72 -7.01 1.21
CA MET A 135 0.37 -7.91 0.83
C MET A 135 0.34 -9.17 1.69
N LEU A 136 0.53 -10.33 1.08
CA LEU A 136 0.63 -11.60 1.78
C LEU A 136 1.94 -11.73 2.55
N ASN A 137 1.98 -12.66 3.52
CA ASN A 137 3.20 -12.98 4.26
C ASN A 137 4.33 -13.45 3.34
N GLY A 138 5.53 -12.96 3.62
CA GLY A 138 6.78 -13.56 3.20
C GLY A 138 7.31 -14.56 4.24
N LYS A 139 8.64 -14.68 4.29
CA LYS A 139 9.34 -15.64 5.17
C LYS A 139 10.36 -14.97 6.09
N ASP A 140 10.57 -13.67 5.93
CA ASP A 140 11.60 -12.96 6.66
C ASP A 140 11.10 -12.58 8.05
N SER A 141 11.93 -12.72 9.09
CA SER A 141 11.55 -12.27 10.42
C SER A 141 11.79 -10.76 10.59
N PHE A 142 10.94 -10.07 11.35
CA PHE A 142 11.15 -8.66 11.67
C PHE A 142 12.52 -8.41 12.32
N LYS A 143 12.98 -9.33 13.18
CA LYS A 143 14.29 -9.24 13.83
C LYS A 143 15.43 -9.25 12.80
N ASP A 144 15.36 -10.13 11.81
CA ASP A 144 16.39 -10.23 10.77
C ASP A 144 16.37 -8.99 9.86
N MET A 145 15.19 -8.43 9.56
CA MET A 145 15.07 -7.16 8.85
C MET A 145 15.82 -6.04 9.59
N ILE A 146 15.54 -5.84 10.87
CA ILE A 146 16.21 -4.81 11.68
C ILE A 146 17.73 -5.05 11.71
N SER A 147 18.15 -6.30 11.95
CA SER A 147 19.58 -6.65 12.03
C SER A 147 20.33 -6.45 10.69
N SER A 148 19.63 -6.45 9.57
CA SER A 148 20.22 -6.27 8.22
C SER A 148 20.45 -4.81 7.83
N VAL A 149 20.04 -3.85 8.68
CA VAL A 149 20.16 -2.41 8.39
C VAL A 149 21.22 -1.79 9.30
N GLU A 150 22.34 -1.32 8.70
CA GLU A 150 23.39 -0.63 9.45
C GLU A 150 22.93 0.76 9.91
N ASP A 151 22.43 1.57 8.96
CA ASP A 151 21.87 2.90 9.17
C ASP A 151 20.57 3.05 8.38
N GLY A 152 19.48 3.42 9.04
CA GLY A 152 18.18 3.58 8.40
C GLY A 152 17.10 4.00 9.38
N ILE A 153 15.84 3.84 8.97
CA ILE A 153 14.68 4.10 9.81
C ILE A 153 13.72 2.92 9.85
N TYR A 154 13.04 2.79 10.98
CA TYR A 154 11.85 1.96 11.14
C TYR A 154 10.62 2.88 11.20
N ALA A 155 9.85 2.98 10.13
CA ALA A 155 8.58 3.69 10.06
C ALA A 155 7.46 2.74 10.50
N LYS A 156 7.10 2.80 11.78
CA LYS A 156 6.19 1.85 12.40
C LYS A 156 4.73 2.13 12.05
N ASN A 157 4.36 3.42 11.93
CA ASN A 157 2.99 3.82 11.66
C ASN A 157 2.93 5.18 10.93
N PHE A 158 1.78 5.45 10.29
CA PHE A 158 1.56 6.63 9.46
C PHE A 158 0.28 7.37 9.85
N ASP A 159 0.27 8.69 9.66
CA ASP A 159 -0.95 9.51 9.75
C ASP A 159 -1.82 9.38 8.48
N GLY A 160 -1.17 9.34 7.34
CA GLY A 160 -1.80 9.27 6.03
C GLY A 160 -0.82 9.68 4.94
N GLY A 161 -1.31 9.73 3.70
CA GLY A 161 -0.51 10.11 2.56
C GLY A 161 -1.36 10.49 1.36
N GLN A 162 -0.69 10.82 0.28
CA GLN A 162 -1.28 11.18 -1.00
C GLN A 162 -0.52 10.49 -2.13
N VAL A 163 -1.23 10.16 -3.21
CA VAL A 163 -0.64 9.63 -4.44
C VAL A 163 -1.14 10.41 -5.65
N ASP A 164 -0.26 10.64 -6.59
CA ASP A 164 -0.60 10.97 -7.97
C ASP A 164 -0.69 9.67 -8.78
N ILE A 165 -1.90 9.25 -9.11
CA ILE A 165 -2.18 7.96 -9.75
C ILE A 165 -1.51 7.85 -11.13
N THR A 166 -1.37 8.97 -11.83
CA THR A 166 -0.78 9.01 -13.18
C THR A 166 0.72 8.75 -13.15
N SER A 167 1.43 9.36 -12.21
CA SER A 167 2.89 9.20 -12.05
C SER A 167 3.27 8.13 -11.02
N GLY A 168 2.31 7.64 -10.23
CA GLY A 168 2.57 6.72 -9.11
C GLY A 168 3.32 7.36 -7.94
N LYS A 169 3.60 8.66 -7.97
CA LYS A 169 4.36 9.35 -6.90
C LYS A 169 3.51 9.50 -5.65
N PHE A 170 4.10 9.18 -4.52
CA PHE A 170 3.45 9.29 -3.22
C PHE A 170 4.27 10.08 -2.19
N VAL A 171 3.57 10.60 -1.19
CA VAL A 171 4.15 11.23 -0.01
C VAL A 171 3.38 10.74 1.22
N PHE A 172 4.08 10.16 2.20
CA PHE A 172 3.51 9.67 3.45
C PHE A 172 4.23 10.25 4.65
N SER A 173 3.50 10.70 5.66
CA SER A 173 4.07 11.15 6.93
C SER A 173 3.99 10.06 7.99
N ALA A 174 5.13 9.69 8.55
CA ALA A 174 5.18 8.77 9.68
C ALA A 174 4.82 9.50 10.97
N ASN A 175 3.86 8.96 11.73
CA ASN A 175 3.52 9.44 13.08
C ASN A 175 4.26 8.69 14.18
N GLU A 176 4.82 7.53 13.86
CA GLU A 176 5.69 6.77 14.75
C GLU A 176 6.86 6.18 13.95
N ALA A 177 8.07 6.70 14.18
CA ALA A 177 9.27 6.22 13.53
C ALA A 177 10.48 6.24 14.47
N TYR A 178 11.46 5.41 14.16
CA TYR A 178 12.67 5.19 14.96
C TYR A 178 13.91 5.13 14.08
N LEU A 179 15.05 5.56 14.59
CA LEU A 179 16.34 5.31 13.95
C LEU A 179 16.74 3.85 14.12
N ILE A 180 17.34 3.30 13.08
CA ILE A 180 18.08 2.03 13.15
C ILE A 180 19.56 2.39 13.04
N LYS A 181 20.36 1.90 13.98
CA LYS A 181 21.82 2.02 14.04
C LYS A 181 22.42 0.68 14.39
N HIS A 182 23.38 0.22 13.57
CA HIS A 182 24.09 -1.05 13.77
C HIS A 182 23.14 -2.23 14.03
N GLY A 183 22.09 -2.34 13.20
CA GLY A 183 21.11 -3.43 13.30
C GLY A 183 20.21 -3.38 14.54
N LYS A 184 20.03 -2.21 15.17
CA LYS A 184 19.20 -2.03 16.37
C LYS A 184 18.31 -0.80 16.25
N ILE A 185 17.06 -0.94 16.72
CA ILE A 185 16.18 0.22 16.92
C ILE A 185 16.73 1.04 18.09
N THR A 186 16.88 2.33 17.88
CA THR A 186 17.45 3.26 18.88
C THR A 186 16.44 4.34 19.25
N SER A 187 16.68 5.60 18.87
CA SER A 187 15.87 6.74 19.30
C SER A 187 14.62 6.91 18.42
N HIS A 188 13.56 7.39 19.06
CA HIS A 188 12.35 7.86 18.36
C HIS A 188 12.64 9.14 17.58
N ILE A 189 12.04 9.27 16.40
CA ILE A 189 12.17 10.44 15.52
C ILE A 189 10.80 10.97 15.10
N LYS A 190 10.74 12.26 14.82
CA LYS A 190 9.57 12.98 14.31
C LYS A 190 9.86 13.61 12.96
N GLY A 191 8.79 13.90 12.20
CA GLY A 191 8.89 14.60 10.92
C GLY A 191 9.47 13.75 9.79
N ALA A 192 9.48 12.43 9.93
CA ALA A 192 9.87 11.54 8.84
C ALA A 192 8.77 11.50 7.78
N THR A 193 9.11 11.91 6.56
CA THR A 193 8.22 11.86 5.39
C THR A 193 8.82 10.93 4.35
N LEU A 194 8.07 9.90 3.93
CA LEU A 194 8.49 8.95 2.90
C LEU A 194 8.02 9.44 1.53
N ILE A 195 8.93 9.50 0.58
CA ILE A 195 8.68 10.00 -0.78
C ILE A 195 9.19 8.97 -1.78
N GLY A 196 8.35 8.60 -2.73
CA GLY A 196 8.71 7.62 -3.76
C GLY A 196 7.70 7.55 -4.89
N ALA A 197 7.93 6.62 -5.81
CA ALA A 197 6.95 6.18 -6.81
C ALA A 197 6.63 4.70 -6.57
N GLY A 198 5.36 4.32 -6.69
CA GLY A 198 4.89 2.99 -6.30
C GLY A 198 5.59 1.86 -7.04
N ASP A 199 5.75 1.98 -8.36
CA ASP A 199 6.43 1.02 -9.19
C ASP A 199 7.93 0.91 -8.84
N GLU A 200 8.63 2.02 -8.59
CA GLU A 200 10.05 2.00 -8.19
C GLU A 200 10.22 1.36 -6.81
N VAL A 201 9.41 1.76 -5.82
CA VAL A 201 9.54 1.31 -4.43
C VAL A 201 9.25 -0.18 -4.29
N LEU A 202 8.28 -0.71 -5.03
CA LEU A 202 7.98 -2.14 -5.03
C LEU A 202 9.16 -3.01 -5.48
N HIS A 203 9.97 -2.54 -6.43
CA HIS A 203 11.18 -3.23 -6.86
C HIS A 203 12.29 -3.20 -5.80
N GLN A 204 12.28 -2.21 -4.91
CA GLN A 204 13.25 -2.06 -3.82
C GLN A 204 12.90 -2.88 -2.56
N ILE A 205 11.77 -3.62 -2.54
CA ILE A 205 11.41 -4.48 -1.42
C ILE A 205 12.32 -5.72 -1.45
N SER A 206 13.24 -5.81 -0.51
CA SER A 206 14.21 -6.90 -0.41
C SER A 206 13.82 -7.96 0.63
N MET A 207 12.99 -7.62 1.61
CA MET A 207 12.48 -8.56 2.61
C MET A 207 10.98 -8.32 2.87
N VAL A 208 10.25 -9.43 3.05
CA VAL A 208 8.81 -9.43 3.36
C VAL A 208 8.57 -10.32 4.58
N GLY A 209 7.98 -9.75 5.62
CA GLY A 209 7.78 -10.38 6.91
C GLY A 209 6.77 -11.52 6.93
N ASP A 210 6.76 -12.26 8.03
CA ASP A 210 5.79 -13.31 8.37
C ASP A 210 4.70 -12.83 9.34
N ASP A 211 4.65 -11.51 9.58
CA ASP A 211 3.86 -10.85 10.62
C ASP A 211 2.69 -10.02 10.06
N LEU A 212 2.06 -10.47 8.95
CA LEU A 212 0.92 -9.80 8.34
C LEU A 212 -0.14 -9.41 9.38
N LYS A 213 -0.53 -8.16 9.33
CA LYS A 213 -1.69 -7.63 10.04
C LYS A 213 -2.55 -6.82 9.07
N LEU A 214 -3.85 -6.82 9.33
CA LEU A 214 -4.78 -5.89 8.70
C LEU A 214 -4.97 -4.67 9.61
N ASP A 215 -5.38 -3.56 9.03
CA ASP A 215 -5.71 -2.33 9.77
C ASP A 215 -6.81 -2.54 10.82
N PRO A 216 -6.98 -1.65 11.81
CA PRO A 216 -8.02 -1.80 12.84
C PRO A 216 -9.44 -1.53 12.35
N GLY A 217 -9.69 -1.32 11.06
CA GLY A 217 -11.00 -1.07 10.48
C GLY A 217 -11.38 0.40 10.41
N VAL A 218 -10.42 1.27 10.11
CA VAL A 218 -10.62 2.74 10.01
C VAL A 218 -10.55 3.27 8.58
N GLY A 219 -10.17 2.44 7.61
CA GLY A 219 -9.92 2.85 6.23
C GLY A 219 -11.15 3.41 5.52
N VAL A 220 -10.98 4.57 4.90
CA VAL A 220 -11.94 5.19 3.97
C VAL A 220 -11.17 5.63 2.73
N CYS A 221 -11.66 5.24 1.57
CA CYS A 221 -11.05 5.57 0.29
C CYS A 221 -11.91 6.57 -0.47
N GLY A 222 -11.30 7.65 -0.95
CA GLY A 222 -11.94 8.68 -1.78
C GLY A 222 -11.57 8.53 -3.25
N LYS A 223 -12.55 8.64 -4.17
CA LYS A 223 -12.34 8.71 -5.62
C LYS A 223 -13.55 9.38 -6.27
N ASP A 224 -13.30 10.33 -7.17
CA ASP A 224 -14.33 11.05 -7.92
C ASP A 224 -15.46 11.62 -7.03
N GLY A 225 -15.09 12.17 -5.86
CA GLY A 225 -16.04 12.73 -4.90
C GLY A 225 -16.87 11.71 -4.13
N GLN A 226 -16.56 10.42 -4.25
CA GLN A 226 -17.23 9.32 -3.54
C GLN A 226 -16.29 8.68 -2.51
N SER A 227 -16.83 8.37 -1.31
CA SER A 227 -16.11 7.70 -0.24
C SER A 227 -16.66 6.30 -0.01
N VAL A 228 -15.79 5.28 0.08
CA VAL A 228 -16.19 3.91 0.42
C VAL A 228 -15.32 3.36 1.55
N PRO A 229 -15.87 2.51 2.45
CA PRO A 229 -15.08 1.83 3.45
C PRO A 229 -14.13 0.81 2.79
N VAL A 230 -12.89 0.76 3.25
CA VAL A 230 -11.85 -0.17 2.77
C VAL A 230 -11.06 -0.74 3.93
N GLY A 231 -10.37 -1.83 3.68
CA GLY A 231 -9.34 -2.37 4.55
C GLY A 231 -7.97 -2.32 3.86
N VAL A 232 -6.92 -2.21 4.64
CA VAL A 232 -5.54 -2.30 4.19
C VAL A 232 -4.73 -3.22 5.06
N GLY A 233 -3.60 -3.71 4.58
CA GLY A 233 -2.71 -4.52 5.39
C GLY A 233 -1.40 -4.84 4.69
N GLN A 234 -0.42 -5.16 5.51
CA GLN A 234 0.86 -5.70 5.06
C GLN A 234 1.59 -6.38 6.22
N PRO A 235 2.52 -7.29 5.94
CA PRO A 235 3.57 -7.66 6.89
C PRO A 235 4.61 -6.54 7.01
N SER A 236 5.56 -6.67 7.91
CA SER A 236 6.73 -5.79 7.90
C SER A 236 7.50 -5.92 6.59
N LEU A 237 7.96 -4.79 6.03
CA LEU A 237 8.67 -4.74 4.75
C LEU A 237 10.00 -4.02 4.92
N LYS A 238 11.06 -4.52 4.27
CA LYS A 238 12.31 -3.78 4.11
C LYS A 238 12.38 -3.25 2.67
N VAL A 239 12.49 -1.94 2.56
CA VAL A 239 12.77 -1.21 1.32
C VAL A 239 14.24 -0.78 1.36
N ASP A 240 15.05 -1.25 0.42
CA ASP A 240 16.50 -1.01 0.47
C ASP A 240 16.88 0.44 0.25
N MET A 241 16.07 1.18 -0.53
CA MET A 241 16.34 2.58 -0.82
C MET A 241 15.04 3.37 -0.98
N LEU A 242 14.76 4.25 -0.03
CA LEU A 242 13.62 5.15 -0.09
C LEU A 242 14.05 6.57 0.30
N THR A 243 13.45 7.58 -0.34
CA THR A 243 13.71 8.97 0.03
C THR A 243 12.94 9.31 1.30
N VAL A 244 13.66 9.77 2.28
CA VAL A 244 13.13 10.30 3.54
C VAL A 244 13.31 11.80 3.55
N GLY A 245 12.22 12.55 3.63
CA GLY A 245 12.22 13.96 3.99
C GLY A 245 12.26 14.08 5.51
N GLY A 246 13.24 14.78 6.03
CA GLY A 246 13.44 14.97 7.47
C GLY A 246 13.40 16.44 7.86
N THR A 247 13.37 16.68 9.16
CA THR A 247 13.43 18.00 9.76
C THR A 247 14.83 18.37 10.27
N GLN A 248 15.77 17.42 10.23
CA GLN A 248 17.15 17.65 10.63
C GLN A 248 17.82 18.66 9.67
N ILE A 249 18.17 19.82 10.20
CA ILE A 249 18.93 20.85 9.46
C ILE A 249 20.41 20.44 9.53
N ASN A 250 20.98 20.06 8.39
CA ASN A 250 22.44 19.92 8.29
C ASN A 250 23.02 21.34 8.33
N MET A 251 23.61 21.73 9.45
CA MET A 251 24.42 22.94 9.58
C MET A 251 25.84 22.70 9.05
#